data_5665d9fda118dac47ad179a450b04aad
#
_entry.id   5665d9fda118dac47ad179a450b04aad
#
_cell.length_a   1.000
_cell.length_b   1.000
_cell.length_c   1.000
_cell.angle_alpha   90.00
_cell.angle_beta   90.00
_cell.angle_gamma   90.00
#
_symmetry.space_group_name_H-M   'P 1'
#
loop_
_entity.id
_entity.type
_entity.pdbx_description
1 polymer ?
#
loop_
_entity_poly.entity_id
_entity_poly.type
_entity_poly.pdbx_seq_one_letter_code
_entity_poly.pdbx_strand_id
1 'polypeptide(L)'
;MNNHTHIKPEINKEHPRIKNRTADQQKYRDDLAQVLKANRQLGDMGRQAARVVLENESKSPEYISAKENIPEDLEKDILEYISHSEEPKDLQIDRILEKSKGVSHQKIAKLLIEKEMWYAVAESLEKFEGLDHKEIAKLLIEKGYWFAILKYLGNFKALDSETAKLFIEEELSFIVAENLEKFEGVDHKEIAKLLIEEEDWSAVAKNLEKFEGLDSEIAKLLIEEGYWSAVINNLKKFEKLDSETVELLLKEVREAE
;
A
#
# COMPACT_ATOMS: atom_id res chain seq x y z
N MET A 1 16.27 10.67 42.91
CA MET A 1 14.92 10.26 42.50
C MET A 1 14.28 11.46 41.82
N ASN A 2 14.47 11.61 40.52
CA ASN A 2 13.84 12.65 39.72
C ASN A 2 12.92 11.94 38.70
N ASN A 3 11.63 11.99 38.99
CA ASN A 3 10.58 11.57 38.07
C ASN A 3 10.45 12.61 36.96
N HIS A 4 11.02 12.36 35.80
CA HIS A 4 10.65 13.09 34.59
C HIS A 4 9.39 12.40 34.01
N THR A 5 8.24 12.94 34.36
CA THR A 5 6.99 12.69 33.63
C THR A 5 7.11 13.39 32.27
N HIS A 6 7.41 12.63 31.22
CA HIS A 6 7.22 13.10 29.85
C HIS A 6 5.71 13.31 29.65
N ILE A 7 5.32 14.57 29.62
CA ILE A 7 4.00 14.98 29.14
C ILE A 7 4.10 14.90 27.60
N LYS A 8 3.59 13.81 27.01
CA LYS A 8 3.34 13.76 25.57
C LYS A 8 2.34 14.88 25.24
N PRO A 9 2.60 15.75 24.26
CA PRO A 9 1.59 16.67 23.78
C PRO A 9 0.43 15.82 23.21
N GLU A 10 -0.77 15.99 23.74
CA GLU A 10 -2.00 15.52 23.12
C GLU A 10 -2.17 16.26 21.79
N ILE A 11 -1.64 15.69 20.70
CA ILE A 11 -2.00 16.11 19.36
C ILE A 11 -3.33 15.41 19.04
N ASN A 12 -4.41 15.96 19.60
CA ASN A 12 -5.76 15.62 19.24
C ASN A 12 -6.10 16.34 17.90
N LYS A 13 -5.38 16.01 16.84
CA LYS A 13 -5.76 16.35 15.47
C LYS A 13 -6.54 15.17 14.92
N GLU A 14 -7.86 15.21 15.13
CA GLU A 14 -8.79 14.41 14.34
C GLU A 14 -8.45 14.64 12.87
N HIS A 15 -7.82 13.67 12.23
CA HIS A 15 -7.48 13.71 10.81
C HIS A 15 -8.77 13.85 10.01
N PRO A 16 -8.91 14.82 9.08
CA PRO A 16 -10.13 15.03 8.29
C PRO A 16 -10.55 13.79 7.48
N ARG A 17 -9.64 12.83 7.26
CA ARG A 17 -9.87 11.57 6.54
C ARG A 17 -10.74 10.56 7.29
N ILE A 18 -10.78 10.60 8.63
CA ILE A 18 -11.59 9.69 9.45
C ILE A 18 -13.09 10.00 9.35
N LYS A 19 -13.46 11.24 8.97
CA LYS A 19 -14.86 11.71 9.00
C LYS A 19 -15.74 11.18 7.87
N ASN A 20 -15.19 10.57 6.83
CA ASN A 20 -15.96 10.14 5.65
C ASN A 20 -16.10 8.61 5.50
N ARG A 21 -15.60 7.83 6.44
CA ARG A 21 -15.77 6.38 6.40
C ARG A 21 -17.12 5.98 7.00
N THR A 22 -17.79 5.02 6.35
CA THR A 22 -18.99 4.43 6.94
C THR A 22 -18.62 3.60 8.18
N ALA A 23 -19.55 3.45 9.12
CA ALA A 23 -19.33 2.62 10.31
C ALA A 23 -18.88 1.19 9.96
N ASP A 24 -19.32 0.68 8.80
CA ASP A 24 -18.97 -0.64 8.30
C ASP A 24 -17.52 -0.70 7.78
N GLN A 25 -17.06 0.33 7.09
CA GLN A 25 -15.66 0.45 6.63
C GLN A 25 -14.69 0.57 7.81
N GLN A 26 -15.07 1.29 8.87
CA GLN A 26 -14.24 1.38 10.06
C GLN A 26 -14.19 0.03 10.81
N LYS A 27 -15.33 -0.62 10.99
CA LYS A 27 -15.41 -1.96 11.60
C LYS A 27 -14.55 -2.98 10.83
N TYR A 28 -14.62 -2.94 9.51
CA TYR A 28 -13.82 -3.79 8.65
C TYR A 28 -12.30 -3.58 8.84
N ARG A 29 -11.85 -2.33 8.94
CA ARG A 29 -10.44 -2.03 9.24
C ARG A 29 -10.02 -2.56 10.61
N ASP A 30 -10.86 -2.38 11.61
CA ASP A 30 -10.59 -2.85 12.97
C ASP A 30 -10.51 -4.38 13.01
N ASP A 31 -11.40 -5.07 12.29
CA ASP A 31 -11.39 -6.52 12.14
C ASP A 31 -10.16 -6.99 11.36
N LEU A 32 -9.80 -6.31 10.28
CA LEU A 32 -8.60 -6.59 9.48
C LEU A 32 -7.31 -6.34 10.29
N ALA A 33 -7.22 -5.25 11.04
CA ALA A 33 -6.09 -4.95 11.90
C ALA A 33 -5.90 -6.02 12.99
N GLN A 34 -7.00 -6.52 13.57
CA GLN A 34 -6.95 -7.65 14.51
C GLN A 34 -6.48 -8.93 13.85
N VAL A 35 -6.96 -9.22 12.64
CA VAL A 35 -6.55 -10.40 11.86
C VAL A 35 -5.08 -10.31 11.45
N LEU A 36 -4.60 -9.15 11.00
CA LEU A 36 -3.19 -8.92 10.67
C LEU A 36 -2.27 -9.02 11.90
N LYS A 37 -2.74 -8.55 13.07
CA LYS A 37 -2.03 -8.70 14.34
C LYS A 37 -1.96 -10.16 14.78
N ALA A 38 -3.03 -10.92 14.61
CA ALA A 38 -3.06 -12.37 14.84
C ALA A 38 -2.20 -13.12 13.81
N ASN A 39 -2.13 -12.63 12.57
CA ASN A 39 -1.35 -13.20 11.47
C ASN A 39 0.17 -13.17 11.72
N ARG A 40 0.67 -12.10 12.37
CA ARG A 40 2.08 -12.06 12.83
C ARG A 40 2.41 -13.17 13.83
N GLN A 41 1.40 -13.74 14.48
CA GLN A 41 1.55 -14.78 15.50
C GLN A 41 1.25 -16.21 14.99
N LEU A 42 0.43 -16.37 13.95
CA LEU A 42 -0.19 -17.64 13.55
C LEU A 42 0.13 -18.12 12.10
N GLY A 43 0.94 -17.40 11.33
CA GLY A 43 1.39 -17.83 9.99
C GLY A 43 0.22 -18.07 9.00
N ASP A 44 0.15 -19.27 8.40
CA ASP A 44 -0.80 -19.57 7.33
C ASP A 44 -2.28 -19.60 7.76
N MET A 45 -2.58 -19.91 9.03
CA MET A 45 -3.96 -19.90 9.53
C MET A 45 -4.56 -18.49 9.60
N GLY A 46 -3.75 -17.48 9.91
CA GLY A 46 -4.23 -16.09 9.92
C GLY A 46 -4.56 -15.58 8.51
N ARG A 47 -3.84 -16.04 7.48
CA ARG A 47 -4.12 -15.69 6.08
C ARG A 47 -5.46 -16.25 5.58
N GLN A 48 -5.83 -17.45 6.04
CA GLN A 48 -7.16 -18.03 5.73
C GLN A 48 -8.29 -17.30 6.44
N ALA A 49 -8.09 -16.88 7.70
CA ALA A 49 -9.10 -16.12 8.44
C ALA A 49 -9.34 -14.72 7.83
N ALA A 50 -8.28 -14.02 7.38
CA ALA A 50 -8.39 -12.76 6.65
C ALA A 50 -9.22 -12.92 5.37
N ARG A 51 -9.06 -14.05 4.66
CA ARG A 51 -9.80 -14.36 3.44
C ARG A 51 -11.31 -14.47 3.66
N VAL A 52 -11.73 -15.07 4.77
CA VAL A 52 -13.16 -15.24 5.12
C VAL A 52 -13.83 -13.91 5.46
N VAL A 53 -13.10 -12.97 6.07
CA VAL A 53 -13.63 -11.62 6.38
C VAL A 53 -13.84 -10.83 5.09
N LEU A 54 -12.94 -10.97 4.10
CA LEU A 54 -13.01 -10.31 2.79
C LEU A 54 -14.15 -10.82 1.90
N GLU A 55 -14.60 -12.07 2.07
CA GLU A 55 -15.65 -12.69 1.25
C GLU A 55 -17.06 -12.10 1.47
N ASN A 56 -17.28 -11.30 2.50
CA ASN A 56 -18.62 -10.81 2.86
C ASN A 56 -19.00 -9.42 2.30
N GLU A 57 -18.11 -8.69 1.62
CA GLU A 57 -18.35 -7.29 1.22
C GLU A 57 -18.66 -7.03 -0.26
N SER A 58 -18.96 -8.04 -1.07
CA SER A 58 -19.09 -7.93 -2.53
C SER A 58 -20.33 -7.16 -3.07
N LYS A 59 -20.84 -6.14 -2.35
CA LYS A 59 -22.07 -5.42 -2.74
C LYS A 59 -21.91 -3.89 -2.71
N SER A 60 -20.88 -3.30 -3.34
CA SER A 60 -20.80 -1.84 -3.46
C SER A 60 -21.45 -1.30 -4.76
N PRO A 61 -21.97 -0.07 -4.78
CA PRO A 61 -22.57 0.57 -5.95
C PRO A 61 -21.62 0.76 -7.14
N GLU A 62 -20.31 0.83 -6.92
CA GLU A 62 -19.28 0.91 -7.96
C GLU A 62 -19.15 -0.39 -8.77
N TYR A 63 -19.55 -1.52 -8.17
CA TYR A 63 -19.71 -2.81 -8.81
C TYR A 63 -20.65 -2.74 -10.04
N ILE A 64 -21.65 -1.88 -10.00
CA ILE A 64 -22.68 -1.74 -11.04
C ILE A 64 -22.12 -1.00 -12.26
N SER A 65 -21.24 -0.03 -12.08
CA SER A 65 -20.70 0.83 -13.17
C SER A 65 -19.68 0.11 -14.06
N ALA A 66 -18.93 -0.86 -13.53
CA ALA A 66 -18.01 -1.67 -14.33
C ALA A 66 -18.73 -2.62 -15.29
N LYS A 67 -19.99 -2.96 -14.97
CA LYS A 67 -20.85 -3.88 -15.73
C LYS A 67 -21.32 -3.33 -17.09
N GLU A 68 -21.36 -2.01 -17.26
CA GLU A 68 -22.09 -1.36 -18.35
C GLU A 68 -21.59 -1.66 -19.79
N ASN A 69 -20.50 -2.43 -19.99
CA ASN A 69 -19.94 -2.62 -21.32
C ASN A 69 -19.28 -3.98 -21.62
N ILE A 70 -19.46 -4.98 -20.78
CA ILE A 70 -19.13 -6.36 -21.14
C ILE A 70 -20.42 -7.01 -21.63
N PRO A 71 -20.47 -7.62 -22.83
CA PRO A 71 -21.65 -8.36 -23.27
C PRO A 71 -22.05 -9.41 -22.23
N GLU A 72 -23.35 -9.50 -21.92
CA GLU A 72 -23.87 -10.35 -20.84
C GLU A 72 -23.59 -11.83 -21.06
N ASP A 73 -23.65 -12.27 -22.32
CA ASP A 73 -23.28 -13.62 -22.76
C ASP A 73 -21.79 -13.90 -22.50
N LEU A 74 -20.89 -12.94 -22.80
CA LEU A 74 -19.47 -13.07 -22.56
C LEU A 74 -19.15 -13.08 -21.05
N GLU A 75 -19.81 -12.25 -20.25
CA GLU A 75 -19.64 -12.28 -18.79
C GLU A 75 -20.03 -13.66 -18.26
N LYS A 76 -21.17 -14.19 -18.71
CA LYS A 76 -21.64 -15.53 -18.34
C LYS A 76 -20.63 -16.61 -18.72
N ASP A 77 -20.13 -16.58 -19.95
CA ASP A 77 -19.12 -17.53 -20.43
C ASP A 77 -17.82 -17.50 -19.63
N ILE A 78 -17.36 -16.29 -19.26
CA ILE A 78 -16.19 -16.11 -18.39
C ILE A 78 -16.44 -16.72 -17.01
N LEU A 79 -17.60 -16.44 -16.41
CA LEU A 79 -17.96 -16.97 -15.10
C LEU A 79 -18.12 -18.48 -15.08
N GLU A 80 -18.76 -19.04 -16.11
CA GLU A 80 -18.89 -20.47 -16.26
C GLU A 80 -17.51 -21.14 -16.41
N TYR A 81 -16.63 -20.55 -17.21
CA TYR A 81 -15.26 -21.02 -17.37
C TYR A 81 -14.47 -21.01 -16.07
N ILE A 82 -14.52 -19.90 -15.32
CA ILE A 82 -13.83 -19.77 -14.03
C ILE A 82 -14.32 -20.80 -13.02
N SER A 83 -15.63 -21.06 -12.99
CA SER A 83 -16.25 -21.95 -12.00
C SER A 83 -16.00 -23.44 -12.26
N HIS A 84 -15.77 -23.83 -13.51
CA HIS A 84 -15.61 -25.23 -13.92
C HIS A 84 -14.17 -25.58 -14.34
N SER A 85 -13.28 -24.61 -14.47
CA SER A 85 -11.93 -24.88 -14.92
C SER A 85 -11.04 -25.35 -13.77
N GLU A 86 -10.40 -26.50 -13.96
CA GLU A 86 -9.35 -27.02 -13.08
C GLU A 86 -7.95 -26.50 -13.47
N GLU A 87 -7.86 -25.69 -14.51
CA GLU A 87 -6.60 -25.14 -14.99
C GLU A 87 -5.99 -24.15 -13.98
N PRO A 88 -4.65 -24.02 -13.94
CA PRO A 88 -3.98 -22.95 -13.21
C PRO A 88 -4.54 -21.56 -13.61
N LYS A 89 -4.68 -20.65 -12.66
CA LYS A 89 -5.35 -19.36 -12.89
C LYS A 89 -4.66 -18.48 -13.92
N ASP A 90 -3.36 -18.58 -14.06
CA ASP A 90 -2.57 -17.89 -15.09
C ASP A 90 -2.91 -18.36 -16.51
N LEU A 91 -3.13 -19.65 -16.70
CA LEU A 91 -3.61 -20.22 -17.98
C LEU A 91 -5.07 -19.84 -18.23
N GLN A 92 -5.89 -19.73 -17.19
CA GLN A 92 -7.25 -19.25 -17.33
C GLN A 92 -7.29 -17.82 -17.88
N ILE A 93 -6.36 -16.94 -17.44
CA ILE A 93 -6.27 -15.57 -17.95
C ILE A 93 -6.07 -15.56 -19.48
N ASP A 94 -5.12 -16.34 -20.01
CA ASP A 94 -4.86 -16.41 -21.45
C ASP A 94 -6.10 -16.78 -22.25
N ARG A 95 -6.85 -17.80 -21.80
CA ARG A 95 -8.08 -18.24 -22.45
C ARG A 95 -9.22 -17.23 -22.34
N ILE A 96 -9.33 -16.54 -21.20
CA ILE A 96 -10.33 -15.49 -21.02
C ILE A 96 -10.04 -14.33 -21.98
N LEU A 97 -8.79 -13.88 -22.07
CA LEU A 97 -8.39 -12.82 -22.99
C LEU A 97 -8.61 -13.23 -24.46
N GLU A 98 -8.32 -14.47 -24.82
CA GLU A 98 -8.59 -14.98 -26.17
C GLU A 98 -10.08 -14.97 -26.52
N LYS A 99 -10.94 -15.40 -25.60
CA LYS A 99 -12.41 -15.38 -25.78
C LYS A 99 -12.99 -13.96 -25.78
N SER A 100 -12.33 -13.02 -25.12
CA SER A 100 -12.80 -11.64 -24.92
C SER A 100 -12.32 -10.67 -26.01
N LYS A 101 -11.98 -11.17 -27.21
CA LYS A 101 -11.51 -10.32 -28.31
C LYS A 101 -12.49 -9.19 -28.61
N GLY A 102 -11.98 -7.95 -28.63
CA GLY A 102 -12.78 -6.75 -28.87
C GLY A 102 -13.35 -6.09 -27.61
N VAL A 103 -13.19 -6.70 -26.44
CA VAL A 103 -13.49 -6.07 -25.15
C VAL A 103 -12.21 -5.47 -24.56
N SER A 104 -12.34 -4.31 -23.95
CA SER A 104 -11.20 -3.67 -23.25
C SER A 104 -10.62 -4.58 -22.17
N HIS A 105 -9.31 -4.82 -22.21
CA HIS A 105 -8.61 -5.58 -21.17
C HIS A 105 -8.74 -4.96 -19.78
N GLN A 106 -8.87 -3.61 -19.69
CA GLN A 106 -9.18 -2.91 -18.44
C GLN A 106 -10.49 -3.41 -17.81
N LYS A 107 -11.54 -3.60 -18.61
CA LYS A 107 -12.82 -4.10 -18.12
C LYS A 107 -12.76 -5.56 -17.71
N ILE A 108 -12.06 -6.38 -18.49
CA ILE A 108 -11.85 -7.79 -18.15
C ILE A 108 -11.07 -7.91 -16.84
N ALA A 109 -9.98 -7.14 -16.67
CA ALA A 109 -9.21 -7.15 -15.43
C ALA A 109 -10.06 -6.75 -14.21
N LYS A 110 -10.87 -5.70 -14.33
CA LYS A 110 -11.81 -5.29 -13.27
C LYS A 110 -12.81 -6.39 -12.91
N LEU A 111 -13.45 -7.00 -13.93
CA LEU A 111 -14.36 -8.13 -13.71
C LEU A 111 -13.66 -9.29 -13.00
N LEU A 112 -12.45 -9.65 -13.41
CA LEU A 112 -11.70 -10.75 -12.81
C LEU A 112 -11.33 -10.45 -11.35
N ILE A 113 -10.98 -9.20 -11.04
CA ILE A 113 -10.72 -8.76 -9.65
C ILE A 113 -12.00 -8.86 -8.82
N GLU A 114 -13.14 -8.45 -9.36
CA GLU A 114 -14.44 -8.59 -8.70
C GLU A 114 -14.85 -10.06 -8.47
N LYS A 115 -14.39 -10.97 -9.32
CA LYS A 115 -14.60 -12.42 -9.19
C LYS A 115 -13.47 -13.12 -8.43
N GLU A 116 -12.74 -12.38 -7.61
CA GLU A 116 -11.68 -12.86 -6.73
C GLU A 116 -10.47 -13.49 -7.43
N MET A 117 -10.32 -13.25 -8.74
CA MET A 117 -9.13 -13.64 -9.51
C MET A 117 -8.02 -12.57 -9.44
N TRP A 118 -8.08 -11.68 -8.46
CA TRP A 118 -7.18 -10.55 -8.27
C TRP A 118 -5.69 -10.95 -8.27
N TYR A 119 -5.39 -12.12 -7.72
CA TYR A 119 -4.03 -12.63 -7.65
C TYR A 119 -3.50 -13.00 -9.05
N ALA A 120 -4.32 -13.71 -9.84
CA ALA A 120 -3.96 -14.06 -11.19
C ALA A 120 -3.85 -12.83 -12.10
N VAL A 121 -4.70 -11.82 -11.90
CA VAL A 121 -4.59 -10.54 -12.61
C VAL A 121 -3.28 -9.85 -12.29
N ALA A 122 -2.92 -9.70 -10.99
CA ALA A 122 -1.68 -9.07 -10.56
C ALA A 122 -0.42 -9.83 -11.07
N GLU A 123 -0.47 -11.15 -11.07
CA GLU A 123 0.59 -12.00 -11.61
C GLU A 123 0.77 -11.86 -13.13
N SER A 124 -0.34 -11.70 -13.86
CA SER A 124 -0.38 -11.69 -15.33
C SER A 124 -0.59 -10.30 -15.92
N LEU A 125 -0.26 -9.21 -15.22
CA LEU A 125 -0.52 -7.84 -15.67
C LEU A 125 0.03 -7.55 -17.06
N GLU A 126 1.17 -8.13 -17.42
CA GLU A 126 1.82 -7.97 -18.73
C GLU A 126 0.99 -8.53 -19.89
N LYS A 127 0.05 -9.47 -19.63
CA LYS A 127 -0.83 -10.07 -20.63
C LYS A 127 -1.99 -9.17 -21.02
N PHE A 128 -2.28 -8.15 -20.24
CA PHE A 128 -3.36 -7.21 -20.47
C PHE A 128 -2.86 -6.00 -21.26
N GLU A 129 -3.30 -5.87 -22.50
CA GLU A 129 -2.92 -4.74 -23.36
C GLU A 129 -3.65 -3.45 -22.94
N GLY A 130 -2.92 -2.34 -22.88
CA GLY A 130 -3.48 -1.03 -22.58
C GLY A 130 -4.09 -0.89 -21.17
N LEU A 131 -3.64 -1.72 -20.24
CA LEU A 131 -4.10 -1.68 -18.85
C LEU A 131 -3.56 -0.43 -18.15
N ASP A 132 -4.45 0.29 -17.47
CA ASP A 132 -4.04 1.31 -16.53
C ASP A 132 -3.62 0.65 -15.21
N HIS A 133 -2.32 0.48 -15.03
CA HIS A 133 -1.75 -0.19 -13.85
C HIS A 133 -2.04 0.58 -12.55
N LYS A 134 -2.14 1.91 -12.60
CA LYS A 134 -2.49 2.74 -11.44
C LYS A 134 -3.94 2.49 -11.01
N GLU A 135 -4.85 2.47 -11.97
CA GLU A 135 -6.27 2.20 -11.70
C GLU A 135 -6.46 0.78 -11.14
N ILE A 136 -5.74 -0.21 -11.66
CA ILE A 136 -5.77 -1.57 -11.12
C ILE A 136 -5.17 -1.63 -9.70
N ALA A 137 -4.05 -0.94 -9.46
CA ALA A 137 -3.45 -0.87 -8.12
C ALA A 137 -4.43 -0.23 -7.12
N LYS A 138 -5.04 0.91 -7.49
CA LYS A 138 -6.06 1.57 -6.66
C LYS A 138 -7.23 0.64 -6.34
N LEU A 139 -7.76 -0.04 -7.34
CA LEU A 139 -8.86 -0.99 -7.15
C LEU A 139 -8.49 -2.14 -6.22
N LEU A 140 -7.28 -2.69 -6.36
CA LEU A 140 -6.79 -3.76 -5.49
C LEU A 140 -6.60 -3.26 -4.04
N ILE A 141 -6.12 -2.04 -3.84
CA ILE A 141 -5.97 -1.41 -2.52
C ILE A 141 -7.35 -1.20 -1.89
N GLU A 142 -8.30 -0.59 -2.61
CA GLU A 142 -9.67 -0.32 -2.16
C GLU A 142 -10.42 -1.60 -1.77
N LYS A 143 -10.16 -2.71 -2.47
CA LYS A 143 -10.73 -4.03 -2.18
C LYS A 143 -9.98 -4.79 -1.07
N GLY A 144 -8.89 -4.24 -0.52
CA GLY A 144 -8.08 -4.90 0.50
C GLY A 144 -7.12 -5.97 -0.05
N TYR A 145 -6.94 -6.05 -1.39
CA TYR A 145 -6.07 -7.03 -2.03
C TYR A 145 -4.62 -6.56 -2.19
N TRP A 146 -4.19 -5.63 -1.34
CA TRP A 146 -2.84 -5.04 -1.36
C TRP A 146 -1.71 -6.09 -1.38
N PHE A 147 -1.96 -7.28 -0.81
CA PHE A 147 -0.98 -8.36 -0.80
C PHE A 147 -0.63 -8.87 -2.21
N ALA A 148 -1.57 -8.81 -3.16
CA ALA A 148 -1.28 -9.13 -4.56
C ALA A 148 -0.31 -8.10 -5.16
N ILE A 149 -0.52 -6.81 -4.83
CA ILE A 149 0.37 -5.75 -5.31
C ILE A 149 1.77 -5.96 -4.72
N LEU A 150 1.87 -6.20 -3.40
CA LEU A 150 3.16 -6.44 -2.74
C LEU A 150 3.92 -7.59 -3.41
N LYS A 151 3.25 -8.72 -3.63
CA LYS A 151 3.88 -9.90 -4.23
C LYS A 151 4.33 -9.67 -5.66
N TYR A 152 3.54 -8.94 -6.44
CA TYR A 152 3.76 -8.73 -7.87
C TYR A 152 4.09 -7.27 -8.21
N LEU A 153 4.64 -6.51 -7.25
CA LEU A 153 4.93 -5.09 -7.42
C LEU A 153 5.79 -4.80 -8.66
N GLY A 154 6.68 -5.73 -9.00
CA GLY A 154 7.52 -5.65 -10.20
C GLY A 154 6.75 -5.68 -11.53
N ASN A 155 5.52 -6.19 -11.54
CA ASN A 155 4.66 -6.26 -12.73
C ASN A 155 3.88 -4.95 -12.94
N PHE A 156 3.71 -4.14 -11.89
CA PHE A 156 3.07 -2.83 -12.01
C PHE A 156 4.04 -1.83 -12.62
N LYS A 157 3.54 -1.02 -13.54
CA LYS A 157 4.30 0.05 -14.22
C LYS A 157 3.68 1.40 -13.86
N ALA A 158 4.54 2.43 -13.84
CA ALA A 158 4.11 3.81 -13.69
C ALA A 158 3.21 4.07 -12.46
N LEU A 159 3.46 3.39 -11.34
CA LEU A 159 2.87 3.79 -10.07
C LEU A 159 3.35 5.20 -9.72
N ASP A 160 2.46 6.05 -9.25
CA ASP A 160 2.76 7.47 -9.02
C ASP A 160 2.62 7.88 -7.55
N SER A 161 2.82 9.17 -7.30
CA SER A 161 2.68 9.77 -5.98
C SER A 161 1.28 9.56 -5.38
N GLU A 162 0.23 9.57 -6.19
CA GLU A 162 -1.13 9.32 -5.71
C GLU A 162 -1.31 7.88 -5.24
N THR A 163 -0.77 6.93 -6.00
CA THR A 163 -0.76 5.51 -5.59
C THR A 163 0.07 5.31 -4.32
N ALA A 164 1.25 5.95 -4.21
CA ALA A 164 2.06 5.90 -2.99
C ALA A 164 1.30 6.43 -1.77
N LYS A 165 0.59 7.55 -1.92
CA LYS A 165 -0.25 8.12 -0.85
C LYS A 165 -1.37 7.18 -0.43
N LEU A 166 -2.04 6.51 -1.37
CA LEU A 166 -3.05 5.50 -1.04
C LEU A 166 -2.48 4.34 -0.22
N PHE A 167 -1.27 3.86 -0.56
CA PHE A 167 -0.61 2.83 0.27
C PHE A 167 -0.36 3.32 1.69
N ILE A 168 0.10 4.57 1.86
CA ILE A 168 0.35 5.17 3.17
C ILE A 168 -0.97 5.31 3.95
N GLU A 169 -2.04 5.79 3.29
CA GLU A 169 -3.38 5.93 3.87
C GLU A 169 -3.97 4.60 4.36
N GLU A 170 -3.64 3.50 3.71
CA GLU A 170 -4.08 2.15 4.08
C GLU A 170 -3.11 1.43 5.03
N GLU A 171 -2.21 2.17 5.70
CA GLU A 171 -1.25 1.64 6.69
C GLU A 171 -0.21 0.69 6.08
N LEU A 172 0.08 0.87 4.78
CA LEU A 172 1.04 0.08 4.03
C LEU A 172 2.32 0.87 3.73
N SER A 173 2.67 1.79 4.62
CA SER A 173 3.80 2.71 4.55
C SER A 173 5.13 2.03 4.24
N PHE A 174 5.34 0.84 4.81
CA PHE A 174 6.55 0.04 4.59
C PHE A 174 6.71 -0.37 3.12
N ILE A 175 5.61 -0.62 2.38
CA ILE A 175 5.67 -0.97 0.95
C ILE A 175 6.24 0.20 0.16
N VAL A 176 5.78 1.42 0.47
CA VAL A 176 6.24 2.63 -0.21
C VAL A 176 7.72 2.88 0.09
N ALA A 177 8.11 2.85 1.37
CA ALA A 177 9.49 3.09 1.77
C ALA A 177 10.48 2.04 1.23
N GLU A 178 10.09 0.75 1.25
CA GLU A 178 10.92 -0.33 0.74
C GLU A 178 11.02 -0.38 -0.79
N ASN A 179 10.07 0.23 -1.51
CA ASN A 179 10.00 0.16 -2.97
C ASN A 179 9.86 1.55 -3.62
N LEU A 180 10.49 2.56 -3.01
CA LEU A 180 10.34 3.95 -3.43
C LEU A 180 10.69 4.16 -4.91
N GLU A 181 11.64 3.39 -5.43
CA GLU A 181 12.07 3.41 -6.83
C GLU A 181 11.00 2.91 -7.84
N LYS A 182 9.91 2.30 -7.36
CA LYS A 182 8.80 1.83 -8.21
C LYS A 182 7.73 2.91 -8.43
N PHE A 183 7.80 3.99 -7.68
CA PHE A 183 6.85 5.09 -7.77
C PHE A 183 7.47 6.23 -8.59
N GLU A 184 6.91 6.50 -9.76
CA GLU A 184 7.43 7.51 -10.68
C GLU A 184 7.05 8.93 -10.24
N GLY A 185 7.99 9.85 -10.29
CA GLY A 185 7.75 11.26 -10.03
C GLY A 185 7.36 11.61 -8.60
N VAL A 186 7.67 10.74 -7.64
CA VAL A 186 7.44 11.04 -6.23
C VAL A 186 8.44 12.06 -5.71
N ASP A 187 7.96 13.01 -4.93
CA ASP A 187 8.80 13.84 -4.09
C ASP A 187 9.18 13.06 -2.83
N HIS A 188 10.44 12.64 -2.74
CA HIS A 188 10.93 11.82 -1.63
C HIS A 188 10.78 12.51 -0.28
N LYS A 189 10.93 13.84 -0.24
CA LYS A 189 10.72 14.65 0.96
C LYS A 189 9.25 14.65 1.38
N GLU A 190 8.32 14.81 0.42
CA GLU A 190 6.88 14.75 0.68
C GLU A 190 6.48 13.37 1.21
N ILE A 191 6.98 12.29 0.59
CA ILE A 191 6.73 10.93 1.06
C ILE A 191 7.28 10.70 2.46
N ALA A 192 8.53 11.13 2.74
CA ALA A 192 9.11 11.01 4.08
C ALA A 192 8.28 11.74 5.14
N LYS A 193 7.80 12.95 4.83
CA LYS A 193 6.90 13.70 5.73
C LYS A 193 5.58 12.98 5.98
N LEU A 194 4.94 12.44 4.93
CA LEU A 194 3.70 11.67 5.08
C LEU A 194 3.89 10.43 5.96
N LEU A 195 4.99 9.69 5.77
CA LEU A 195 5.32 8.53 6.59
C LEU A 195 5.52 8.91 8.07
N ILE A 196 6.18 10.04 8.31
CA ILE A 196 6.40 10.59 9.65
C ILE A 196 5.07 11.06 10.28
N GLU A 197 4.19 11.70 9.51
CA GLU A 197 2.86 12.13 9.97
C GLU A 197 1.97 10.95 10.37
N GLU A 198 2.15 9.80 9.75
CA GLU A 198 1.47 8.54 10.09
C GLU A 198 2.21 7.75 11.21
N GLU A 199 3.20 8.35 11.86
CA GLU A 199 4.02 7.77 12.93
C GLU A 199 4.91 6.58 12.49
N ASP A 200 5.13 6.42 11.18
CA ASP A 200 5.95 5.35 10.61
C ASP A 200 7.43 5.74 10.45
N TRP A 201 8.01 6.31 11.50
CA TRP A 201 9.43 6.70 11.58
C TRP A 201 10.38 5.59 11.16
N SER A 202 10.04 4.36 11.54
CA SER A 202 10.88 3.21 11.25
C SER A 202 10.92 2.87 9.76
N ALA A 203 9.86 3.14 9.02
CA ALA A 203 9.84 2.95 7.57
C ALA A 203 10.81 3.90 6.87
N VAL A 204 10.82 5.17 7.29
CA VAL A 204 11.80 6.16 6.78
C VAL A 204 13.22 5.79 7.19
N ALA A 205 13.46 5.57 8.49
CA ALA A 205 14.80 5.34 9.03
C ALA A 205 15.48 4.09 8.45
N LYS A 206 14.75 2.98 8.30
CA LYS A 206 15.29 1.73 7.74
C LYS A 206 15.58 1.79 6.25
N ASN A 207 14.88 2.67 5.52
CA ASN A 207 15.01 2.81 4.07
C ASN A 207 15.64 4.16 3.67
N LEU A 208 16.32 4.83 4.61
CA LEU A 208 16.84 6.19 4.41
C LEU A 208 17.80 6.29 3.20
N GLU A 209 18.49 5.20 2.88
CA GLU A 209 19.37 5.12 1.72
C GLU A 209 18.64 5.25 0.37
N LYS A 210 17.32 5.03 0.34
CA LYS A 210 16.49 5.15 -0.88
C LYS A 210 15.93 6.55 -1.09
N PHE A 211 15.88 7.34 -0.04
CA PHE A 211 15.40 8.72 -0.12
C PHE A 211 16.49 9.64 -0.65
N GLU A 212 16.09 10.74 -1.29
CA GLU A 212 16.96 11.80 -1.79
C GLU A 212 16.35 13.17 -1.46
N GLY A 213 17.20 14.20 -1.35
CA GLY A 213 16.77 15.59 -1.18
C GLY A 213 16.02 15.86 0.13
N LEU A 214 16.31 15.10 1.18
CA LEU A 214 15.73 15.32 2.50
C LEU A 214 16.31 16.58 3.14
N ASP A 215 15.53 17.23 3.99
CA ASP A 215 15.94 18.46 4.67
C ASP A 215 16.25 18.25 6.16
N SER A 216 16.70 19.34 6.83
CA SER A 216 16.99 19.35 8.25
C SER A 216 15.78 19.02 9.13
N GLU A 217 14.57 19.37 8.68
CA GLU A 217 13.35 19.10 9.44
C GLU A 217 13.13 17.59 9.60
N ILE A 218 13.25 16.84 8.50
CA ILE A 218 13.15 15.36 8.51
C ILE A 218 14.27 14.75 9.36
N ALA A 219 15.51 15.25 9.21
CA ALA A 219 16.64 14.77 10.02
C ALA A 219 16.38 14.99 11.51
N LYS A 220 15.94 16.20 11.91
CA LYS A 220 15.63 16.55 13.28
C LYS A 220 14.56 15.64 13.88
N LEU A 221 13.47 15.45 13.16
CA LEU A 221 12.38 14.57 13.59
C LEU A 221 12.86 13.13 13.81
N LEU A 222 13.65 12.57 12.88
CA LEU A 222 14.23 11.24 13.03
C LEU A 222 15.17 11.13 14.24
N ILE A 223 15.97 12.18 14.51
CA ILE A 223 16.88 12.20 15.67
C ILE A 223 16.08 12.25 16.98
N GLU A 224 15.06 13.10 17.07
CA GLU A 224 14.19 13.24 18.24
C GLU A 224 13.46 11.92 18.59
N GLU A 225 13.13 11.10 17.58
CA GLU A 225 12.53 9.77 17.73
C GLU A 225 13.57 8.64 17.93
N GLY A 226 14.85 8.99 18.09
CA GLY A 226 15.93 8.04 18.42
C GLY A 226 16.58 7.36 17.21
N TYR A 227 16.26 7.77 15.97
CA TYR A 227 16.86 7.20 14.75
C TYR A 227 18.14 7.93 14.30
N TRP A 228 18.85 8.60 15.24
CA TRP A 228 20.05 9.37 14.95
C TRP A 228 21.13 8.56 14.22
N SER A 229 21.29 7.27 14.50
CA SER A 229 22.26 6.40 13.84
C SER A 229 21.94 6.21 12.34
N ALA A 230 20.66 6.13 11.99
CA ALA A 230 20.24 6.08 10.59
C ALA A 230 20.57 7.39 9.86
N VAL A 231 20.38 8.54 10.52
CA VAL A 231 20.72 9.86 9.97
C VAL A 231 22.22 9.97 9.72
N ILE A 232 23.08 9.60 10.69
CA ILE A 232 24.54 9.62 10.52
C ILE A 232 24.99 8.75 9.36
N ASN A 233 24.49 7.55 9.25
CA ASN A 233 24.88 6.62 8.19
C ASN A 233 24.46 7.09 6.80
N ASN A 234 23.51 8.02 6.72
CA ASN A 234 22.91 8.48 5.48
C ASN A 234 22.99 10.02 5.30
N LEU A 235 23.98 10.70 5.88
CA LEU A 235 24.13 12.17 5.82
C LEU A 235 24.05 12.73 4.39
N LYS A 236 24.55 11.98 3.39
CA LYS A 236 24.52 12.39 1.97
C LYS A 236 23.12 12.47 1.36
N LYS A 237 22.10 11.95 2.05
CA LYS A 237 20.70 11.96 1.60
C LYS A 237 19.98 13.26 1.96
N PHE A 238 20.59 14.04 2.82
CA PHE A 238 20.10 15.35 3.23
C PHE A 238 20.82 16.44 2.44
N GLU A 239 20.06 17.40 1.91
CA GLU A 239 20.63 18.51 1.13
C GLU A 239 21.61 19.36 1.97
N LYS A 240 21.17 19.76 3.14
CA LYS A 240 21.98 20.53 4.09
C LYS A 240 21.35 20.41 5.47
N LEU A 241 22.14 20.01 6.45
CA LEU A 241 21.73 20.09 7.86
C LEU A 241 22.03 21.49 8.40
N ASP A 242 21.07 22.07 9.10
CA ASP A 242 21.27 23.32 9.84
C ASP A 242 22.05 23.09 11.13
N SER A 243 22.51 24.19 11.77
CA SER A 243 23.35 24.12 12.96
C SER A 243 22.65 23.45 14.13
N GLU A 244 21.34 23.67 14.29
CA GLU A 244 20.55 23.08 15.38
C GLU A 244 20.47 21.55 15.23
N THR A 245 20.18 21.05 14.03
CA THR A 245 20.13 19.61 13.73
C THR A 245 21.50 18.94 13.93
N VAL A 246 22.59 19.62 13.52
CA VAL A 246 23.96 19.13 13.75
C VAL A 246 24.28 19.06 15.23
N GLU A 247 23.95 20.09 16.04
CA GLU A 247 24.17 20.08 17.48
C GLU A 247 23.37 18.97 18.17
N LEU A 248 22.11 18.77 17.77
CA LEU A 248 21.27 17.69 18.27
C LEU A 248 21.90 16.32 17.98
N LEU A 249 22.34 16.10 16.75
CA LEU A 249 22.99 14.87 16.33
C LEU A 249 24.27 14.58 17.12
N LEU A 250 25.13 15.60 17.31
CA LEU A 250 26.36 15.49 18.10
C LEU A 250 26.08 15.18 19.57
N LYS A 251 24.98 15.68 20.11
CA LYS A 251 24.55 15.39 21.48
C LYS A 251 24.22 13.91 21.62
N GLU A 252 23.37 13.36 20.74
CA GLU A 252 22.97 11.95 20.77
C GLU A 252 24.18 11.01 20.64
N VAL A 253 25.13 11.34 19.77
CA VAL A 253 26.38 10.56 19.62
C VAL A 253 27.20 10.52 20.93
N ARG A 254 27.33 11.66 21.62
CA ARG A 254 28.09 11.73 22.89
C ARG A 254 27.41 11.01 24.06
N GLU A 255 26.06 10.94 24.02
CA GLU A 255 25.30 10.26 25.06
C GLU A 255 25.29 8.73 24.85
N ALA A 256 25.63 8.28 23.62
CA ALA A 256 25.72 6.85 23.27
C ALA A 256 27.12 6.25 23.49
N GLU A 257 28.17 7.05 23.69
CA GLU A 257 29.54 6.63 24.05
C GLU A 257 29.68 6.39 25.56
#